data_4b0720fa974c491deaa0cc8aade33ef6
#
_entry.id   4b0720fa974c491deaa0cc8aade33ef6
#
_cell.length_a   1.000
_cell.length_b   1.000
_cell.length_c   1.000
_cell.angle_alpha   90.00
_cell.angle_beta   90.00
_cell.angle_gamma   90.00
#
_symmetry.space_group_name_H-M   'P 1'
#
loop_
_entity.id
_entity.type
_entity.pdbx_description
1 polymer ?
#
loop_
_entity_poly.entity_id
_entity_poly.type
_entity_poly.pdbx_seq_one_letter_code
_entity_poly.pdbx_strand_id
1 'polypeptide(L)'
;INLPENHNMVNPSIYYFFSPGLRYTYLVDLAKSDDRMLADCEETTRQAIRKYDKLARYTVVESDGSLADCNKYIELHKETYTRTNAKKNIIDDSYNKNIFETLIPQKISKVFFLKDNETNEYIATVAILIYGKTAYYWWGASKDDKEVGVNKYLLFKVICYVREMFGKCGYFETGGAYPHKRVGKYKGLNDFKKCFGT
;
A
#
# COMPACT_ATOMS: atom_id res chain seq x y z
N ILE A 1 -16.89 10.42 -0.29
CA ILE A 1 -17.02 8.98 -0.09
C ILE A 1 -16.45 8.29 -1.32
N ASN A 2 -15.36 7.51 -1.16
CA ASN A 2 -14.84 6.66 -2.21
C ASN A 2 -15.47 5.29 -2.03
N LEU A 3 -16.25 4.85 -3.00
CA LEU A 3 -16.78 3.49 -3.01
C LEU A 3 -15.85 2.56 -3.78
N PRO A 4 -15.81 1.27 -3.42
CA PRO A 4 -15.00 0.29 -4.14
C PRO A 4 -15.36 0.26 -5.63
N GLU A 5 -14.35 0.23 -6.49
CA GLU A 5 -14.52 0.29 -7.94
C GLU A 5 -15.08 -1.01 -8.55
N ASN A 6 -15.16 -2.09 -7.76
CA ASN A 6 -15.62 -3.42 -8.19
C ASN A 6 -17.12 -3.67 -7.97
N HIS A 7 -17.94 -2.64 -7.82
CA HIS A 7 -19.37 -2.82 -7.70
C HIS A 7 -20.02 -2.92 -9.08
N ASN A 8 -20.55 -4.12 -9.41
CA ASN A 8 -21.45 -4.31 -10.56
C ASN A 8 -22.84 -3.65 -10.39
N MET A 9 -23.04 -2.93 -9.29
CA MET A 9 -24.29 -2.22 -8.99
C MET A 9 -24.11 -0.72 -9.21
N VAL A 10 -25.18 -0.07 -9.64
CA VAL A 10 -25.21 1.39 -9.71
C VAL A 10 -24.85 1.95 -8.34
N ASN A 11 -23.82 2.79 -8.31
CA ASN A 11 -23.33 3.40 -7.07
C ASN A 11 -24.45 4.20 -6.41
N PRO A 12 -24.94 3.80 -5.22
CA PRO A 12 -26.06 4.47 -4.56
C PRO A 12 -25.78 5.94 -4.23
N SER A 13 -24.51 6.36 -4.17
CA SER A 13 -24.13 7.77 -3.96
C SER A 13 -24.65 8.69 -5.08
N ILE A 14 -24.92 8.17 -6.28
CA ILE A 14 -25.51 8.96 -7.38
C ILE A 14 -26.89 9.51 -6.97
N TYR A 15 -27.64 8.77 -6.18
CA TYR A 15 -28.95 9.21 -5.67
C TYR A 15 -28.86 10.32 -4.61
N TYR A 16 -27.67 10.55 -4.05
CA TYR A 16 -27.41 11.58 -3.05
C TYR A 16 -26.64 12.78 -3.62
N PHE A 17 -26.78 13.04 -4.92
CA PHE A 17 -26.14 14.18 -5.62
C PHE A 17 -24.60 14.20 -5.62
N PHE A 18 -23.96 13.05 -5.45
CA PHE A 18 -22.52 12.96 -5.64
C PHE A 18 -22.18 12.78 -7.12
N SER A 19 -21.28 13.59 -7.64
CA SER A 19 -20.78 13.43 -9.01
C SER A 19 -19.91 12.18 -9.10
N PRO A 20 -20.23 11.22 -9.99
CA PRO A 20 -19.38 10.05 -10.19
C PRO A 20 -18.06 10.46 -10.84
N GLY A 21 -16.94 9.99 -10.27
CA GLY A 21 -15.61 10.14 -10.85
C GLY A 21 -15.05 8.80 -11.24
N LEU A 22 -14.72 8.59 -12.51
CA LEU A 22 -14.01 7.40 -12.96
C LEU A 22 -12.55 7.45 -12.51
N ARG A 23 -12.08 6.39 -11.88
CA ARG A 23 -10.68 6.19 -11.51
C ARG A 23 -10.20 4.86 -12.03
N TYR A 24 -8.96 4.85 -12.49
CA TYR A 24 -8.28 3.61 -12.86
C TYR A 24 -7.53 3.08 -11.65
N THR A 25 -7.45 1.78 -11.53
CA THR A 25 -6.63 1.08 -10.55
C THR A 25 -6.04 -0.16 -11.17
N TYR A 26 -5.04 -0.76 -10.51
CA TYR A 26 -4.53 -2.08 -10.86
C TYR A 26 -4.95 -3.05 -9.78
N LEU A 27 -5.44 -4.22 -10.20
CA LEU A 27 -5.93 -5.28 -9.31
C LEU A 27 -4.99 -6.47 -9.38
N VAL A 28 -4.61 -6.97 -8.21
CA VAL A 28 -3.93 -8.26 -8.07
C VAL A 28 -4.95 -9.29 -7.61
N ASP A 29 -5.11 -10.35 -8.38
CA ASP A 29 -6.00 -11.46 -8.06
C ASP A 29 -5.36 -12.36 -7.00
N LEU A 30 -5.96 -12.41 -5.82
CA LEU A 30 -5.47 -13.16 -4.68
C LEU A 30 -5.84 -14.66 -4.72
N ALA A 31 -6.58 -15.11 -5.73
CA ALA A 31 -6.78 -16.54 -5.98
C ALA A 31 -5.53 -17.21 -6.57
N LYS A 32 -4.63 -16.44 -7.18
CA LYS A 32 -3.34 -16.91 -7.69
C LYS A 32 -2.42 -17.34 -6.54
N SER A 33 -1.52 -18.29 -6.79
CA SER A 33 -0.43 -18.61 -5.83
C SER A 33 0.58 -17.48 -5.74
N ASP A 34 1.36 -17.44 -4.66
CA ASP A 34 2.43 -16.44 -4.48
C ASP A 34 3.44 -16.48 -5.62
N ASP A 35 3.83 -17.69 -6.08
CA ASP A 35 4.71 -17.86 -7.23
C ASP A 35 4.11 -17.28 -8.51
N ARG A 36 2.79 -17.45 -8.71
CA ARG A 36 2.11 -16.90 -9.87
C ARG A 36 2.00 -15.39 -9.79
N MET A 37 1.64 -14.83 -8.63
CA MET A 37 1.64 -13.38 -8.42
C MET A 37 3.04 -12.80 -8.62
N LEU A 38 4.08 -13.48 -8.12
CA LEU A 38 5.47 -13.07 -8.35
C LEU A 38 5.85 -13.12 -9.84
N ALA A 39 5.41 -14.16 -10.57
CA ALA A 39 5.67 -14.29 -12.00
C ALA A 39 4.99 -13.18 -12.82
N ASP A 40 3.80 -12.73 -12.40
CA ASP A 40 3.06 -11.66 -13.04
C ASP A 40 3.67 -10.26 -12.76
N CYS A 41 4.53 -10.11 -11.75
CA CYS A 41 5.24 -8.87 -11.49
C CYS A 41 6.21 -8.50 -12.62
N GLU A 42 6.48 -7.21 -12.78
CA GLU A 42 7.57 -6.73 -13.65
C GLU A 42 8.93 -7.27 -13.20
N GLU A 43 9.87 -7.46 -14.16
CA GLU A 43 11.18 -8.05 -13.91
C GLU A 43 11.96 -7.40 -12.76
N THR A 44 12.02 -6.07 -12.73
CA THR A 44 12.73 -5.33 -11.67
C THR A 44 12.11 -5.56 -10.29
N THR A 45 10.81 -5.82 -10.23
CA THR A 45 10.08 -6.13 -9.00
C THR A 45 10.40 -7.54 -8.54
N ARG A 46 10.37 -8.53 -9.45
CA ARG A 46 10.79 -9.92 -9.15
C ARG A 46 12.21 -9.99 -8.62
N GLN A 47 13.14 -9.26 -9.27
CA GLN A 47 14.53 -9.22 -8.84
C GLN A 47 14.68 -8.63 -7.44
N ALA A 48 13.98 -7.53 -7.13
CA ALA A 48 14.00 -6.93 -5.81
C ALA A 48 13.46 -7.90 -4.74
N ILE A 49 12.33 -8.55 -5.00
CA ILE A 49 11.72 -9.50 -4.07
C ILE A 49 12.67 -10.66 -3.80
N ARG A 50 13.21 -11.31 -4.83
CA ARG A 50 14.15 -12.42 -4.68
C ARG A 50 15.46 -12.01 -3.97
N LYS A 51 15.96 -10.81 -4.25
CA LYS A 51 17.14 -10.25 -3.58
C LYS A 51 16.91 -10.17 -2.07
N TYR A 52 15.81 -9.54 -1.66
CA TYR A 52 15.56 -9.30 -0.25
C TYR A 52 15.11 -10.53 0.51
N ASP A 53 14.41 -11.47 -0.11
CA ASP A 53 14.15 -12.78 0.46
C ASP A 53 15.43 -13.55 0.75
N LYS A 54 16.39 -13.51 -0.19
CA LYS A 54 17.70 -14.18 -0.02
C LYS A 54 18.56 -13.54 1.08
N LEU A 55 18.52 -12.21 1.19
CA LEU A 55 19.33 -11.49 2.18
C LEU A 55 18.84 -11.70 3.60
N ALA A 56 17.55 -12.00 3.80
CA ALA A 56 16.90 -12.13 5.13
C ALA A 56 17.15 -10.93 6.07
N ARG A 57 17.56 -9.78 5.51
CA ARG A 57 17.85 -8.56 6.25
C ARG A 57 16.61 -7.88 6.78
N TYR A 58 15.49 -8.01 6.06
CA TYR A 58 14.28 -7.27 6.34
C TYR A 58 13.17 -8.16 6.86
N THR A 59 12.46 -7.67 7.86
CA THR A 59 11.26 -8.32 8.41
C THR A 59 10.05 -7.41 8.24
N VAL A 60 8.94 -7.97 7.73
CA VAL A 60 7.65 -7.26 7.71
C VAL A 60 6.96 -7.46 9.04
N VAL A 61 6.59 -6.37 9.68
CA VAL A 61 5.93 -6.34 10.99
C VAL A 61 4.57 -5.67 10.84
N GLU A 62 3.50 -6.34 11.26
CA GLU A 62 2.20 -5.72 11.40
C GLU A 62 2.20 -4.85 12.67
N SER A 63 1.68 -3.62 12.55
CA SER A 63 1.53 -2.72 13.71
C SER A 63 0.54 -3.30 14.71
N ASP A 64 0.87 -3.18 15.98
CA ASP A 64 -0.03 -3.49 17.10
C ASP A 64 -1.03 -2.35 17.40
N GLY A 65 -0.97 -1.25 16.67
CA GLY A 65 -1.80 -0.06 16.87
C GLY A 65 -1.32 0.86 17.98
N SER A 66 -0.14 0.63 18.54
CA SER A 66 0.42 1.42 19.64
C SER A 66 0.74 2.87 19.23
N LEU A 67 0.83 3.74 20.23
CA LEU A 67 1.28 5.13 20.03
C LEU A 67 2.71 5.19 19.48
N ALA A 68 3.58 4.24 19.84
CA ALA A 68 4.93 4.16 19.33
C ALA A 68 4.94 3.93 17.81
N ASP A 69 4.14 2.98 17.34
CA ASP A 69 3.96 2.68 15.92
C ASP A 69 3.32 3.85 15.17
N CYS A 70 2.31 4.49 15.78
CA CYS A 70 1.69 5.69 15.22
C CYS A 70 2.72 6.81 14.99
N ASN A 71 3.56 7.10 15.99
CA ASN A 71 4.58 8.12 15.88
C ASN A 71 5.62 7.77 14.79
N LYS A 72 6.01 6.50 14.69
CA LYS A 72 6.94 6.05 13.65
C LYS A 72 6.34 6.11 12.24
N TYR A 73 5.07 5.79 12.11
CA TYR A 73 4.32 5.95 10.87
C TYR A 73 4.32 7.42 10.41
N ILE A 74 4.01 8.35 11.33
CA ILE A 74 4.00 9.79 11.07
C ILE A 74 5.41 10.28 10.66
N GLU A 75 6.46 9.85 11.35
CA GLU A 75 7.85 10.20 11.04
C GLU A 75 8.22 9.81 9.60
N LEU A 76 7.99 8.56 9.20
CA LEU A 76 8.25 8.06 7.85
C LEU A 76 7.48 8.85 6.78
N HIS A 77 6.23 9.22 7.08
CA HIS A 77 5.43 10.04 6.17
C HIS A 77 5.98 11.46 6.04
N LYS A 78 6.38 12.10 7.13
CA LYS A 78 7.00 13.43 7.10
C LYS A 78 8.29 13.43 6.26
N GLU A 79 9.14 12.42 6.42
CA GLU A 79 10.36 12.27 5.64
C GLU A 79 10.05 12.10 4.14
N THR A 80 9.10 11.21 3.82
CA THR A 80 8.66 10.99 2.43
C THR A 80 8.10 12.27 1.79
N TYR A 81 7.27 13.05 2.51
CA TYR A 81 6.69 14.28 1.97
C TYR A 81 7.73 15.38 1.77
N THR A 82 8.69 15.50 2.67
CA THR A 82 9.82 16.42 2.52
C THR A 82 10.62 16.11 1.26
N ARG A 83 10.98 14.84 1.06
CA ARG A 83 11.74 14.37 -0.09
C ARG A 83 10.99 14.54 -1.42
N THR A 84 9.69 14.24 -1.43
CA THR A 84 8.88 14.29 -2.67
C THR A 84 8.28 15.65 -2.95
N ASN A 85 8.59 16.66 -2.13
CA ASN A 85 7.96 17.98 -2.18
C ASN A 85 6.42 17.90 -2.28
N ALA A 86 5.83 16.94 -1.57
CA ALA A 86 4.38 16.79 -1.52
C ALA A 86 3.78 17.93 -0.69
N LYS A 87 2.59 18.38 -1.07
CA LYS A 87 1.91 19.43 -0.30
C LYS A 87 1.67 18.94 1.13
N LYS A 88 2.30 19.58 2.10
CA LYS A 88 2.22 19.24 3.54
C LYS A 88 0.80 19.24 4.11
N ASN A 89 -0.15 19.88 3.43
CA ASN A 89 -1.54 20.05 3.89
C ASN A 89 -2.45 18.85 3.60
N ILE A 90 -1.94 17.77 3.00
CA ILE A 90 -2.81 16.65 2.60
C ILE A 90 -3.03 15.68 3.77
N ILE A 91 -2.06 15.55 4.68
CA ILE A 91 -2.17 14.65 5.83
C ILE A 91 -1.53 15.35 7.03
N ASP A 92 -2.34 15.83 7.93
CA ASP A 92 -1.90 16.29 9.24
C ASP A 92 -1.71 15.11 10.21
N ASP A 93 -1.10 15.37 11.33
CA ASP A 93 -0.84 14.33 12.33
C ASP A 93 -2.16 13.78 12.91
N SER A 94 -3.25 14.56 12.91
CA SER A 94 -4.57 14.14 13.39
C SER A 94 -5.20 13.07 12.49
N TYR A 95 -5.06 13.23 11.17
CA TYR A 95 -5.51 12.23 10.22
C TYR A 95 -4.77 10.89 10.40
N ASN A 96 -3.45 10.94 10.55
CA ASN A 96 -2.65 9.75 10.77
C ASN A 96 -2.99 9.07 12.11
N LYS A 97 -3.16 9.85 13.18
CA LYS A 97 -3.61 9.33 14.48
C LYS A 97 -4.96 8.63 14.40
N ASN A 98 -5.89 9.18 13.64
CA ASN A 98 -7.22 8.56 13.45
C ASN A 98 -7.16 7.17 12.82
N ILE A 99 -6.14 6.87 11.98
CA ILE A 99 -5.92 5.51 11.47
C ILE A 99 -5.67 4.55 12.64
N PHE A 100 -4.79 4.94 13.56
CA PHE A 100 -4.39 4.10 14.71
C PHE A 100 -5.47 4.05 15.79
N GLU A 101 -6.11 5.17 16.09
CA GLU A 101 -7.10 5.28 17.17
C GLU A 101 -8.49 4.75 16.79
N THR A 102 -8.81 4.77 15.49
CA THR A 102 -10.17 4.42 15.04
C THR A 102 -10.19 3.24 14.09
N LEU A 103 -9.39 3.28 12.99
CA LEU A 103 -9.57 2.31 11.91
C LEU A 103 -8.89 0.96 12.19
N ILE A 104 -7.74 0.96 12.86
CA ILE A 104 -7.06 -0.29 13.26
C ILE A 104 -7.88 -1.07 14.29
N PRO A 105 -8.37 -0.46 15.40
CA PRO A 105 -9.24 -1.16 16.37
C PRO A 105 -10.51 -1.74 15.75
N GLN A 106 -11.09 -1.05 14.76
CA GLN A 106 -12.27 -1.53 14.02
C GLN A 106 -11.94 -2.57 12.94
N LYS A 107 -10.67 -2.93 12.76
CA LYS A 107 -10.19 -3.87 11.72
C LYS A 107 -10.50 -3.42 10.27
N ILE A 108 -10.71 -2.12 10.07
CA ILE A 108 -10.94 -1.48 8.76
C ILE A 108 -9.60 -1.19 8.08
N SER A 109 -8.55 -0.97 8.86
CA SER A 109 -7.20 -0.72 8.36
C SER A 109 -6.19 -1.63 9.04
N LYS A 110 -5.10 -1.91 8.32
CA LYS A 110 -3.86 -2.49 8.84
C LYS A 110 -2.68 -1.65 8.39
N VAL A 111 -1.69 -1.54 9.26
CA VAL A 111 -0.42 -0.86 8.98
C VAL A 111 0.70 -1.88 9.11
N PHE A 112 1.60 -1.88 8.15
CA PHE A 112 2.78 -2.73 8.13
C PHE A 112 4.03 -1.87 8.05
N PHE A 113 5.06 -2.32 8.75
CA PHE A 113 6.40 -1.75 8.69
C PHE A 113 7.38 -2.74 8.07
N LEU A 114 8.38 -2.21 7.40
CA LEU A 114 9.57 -2.97 7.03
C LEU A 114 10.68 -2.62 8.01
N LYS A 115 11.08 -3.60 8.81
CA LYS A 115 12.14 -3.49 9.78
C LYS A 115 13.46 -3.96 9.17
N ASP A 116 14.47 -3.15 9.27
CA ASP A 116 15.85 -3.55 9.00
C ASP A 116 16.43 -4.22 10.25
N ASN A 117 16.77 -5.50 10.13
CA ASN A 117 17.26 -6.30 11.26
C ASN A 117 18.70 -5.93 11.68
N GLU A 118 19.48 -5.32 10.79
CA GLU A 118 20.84 -4.86 11.10
C GLU A 118 20.83 -3.60 11.97
N THR A 119 19.96 -2.64 11.65
CA THR A 119 19.86 -1.38 12.40
C THR A 119 18.77 -1.40 13.46
N ASN A 120 17.89 -2.40 13.44
CA ASN A 120 16.69 -2.52 14.28
C ASN A 120 15.68 -1.39 14.07
N GLU A 121 15.69 -0.73 12.91
CA GLU A 121 14.84 0.41 12.60
C GLU A 121 13.75 0.08 11.59
N TYR A 122 12.63 0.78 11.66
CA TYR A 122 11.62 0.78 10.61
C TYR A 122 12.04 1.74 9.48
N ILE A 123 12.16 1.21 8.26
CA ILE A 123 12.63 1.94 7.08
C ILE A 123 11.55 2.24 6.05
N ALA A 124 10.43 1.55 6.11
CA ALA A 124 9.27 1.79 5.25
C ALA A 124 7.99 1.38 5.95
N THR A 125 6.86 1.90 5.47
CA THR A 125 5.52 1.54 5.96
C THR A 125 4.50 1.50 4.83
N VAL A 126 3.48 0.66 5.01
CA VAL A 126 2.31 0.56 4.14
C VAL A 126 1.05 0.48 5.02
N ALA A 127 0.07 1.33 4.72
CA ALA A 127 -1.27 1.22 5.26
C ALA A 127 -2.22 0.69 4.19
N ILE A 128 -3.07 -0.25 4.56
CA ILE A 128 -4.14 -0.79 3.73
C ILE A 128 -5.50 -0.56 4.37
N LEU A 129 -6.54 -0.42 3.54
CA LEU A 129 -7.93 -0.51 3.96
C LEU A 129 -8.49 -1.87 3.55
N ILE A 130 -9.43 -2.38 4.34
CA ILE A 130 -10.08 -3.67 4.11
C ILE A 130 -11.58 -3.45 3.97
N TYR A 131 -12.14 -3.93 2.87
CA TYR A 131 -13.58 -3.92 2.66
C TYR A 131 -14.01 -5.20 1.92
N GLY A 132 -14.83 -6.02 2.57
CA GLY A 132 -15.22 -7.32 2.02
C GLY A 132 -14.01 -8.22 1.76
N LYS A 133 -13.86 -8.64 0.52
CA LYS A 133 -12.73 -9.46 0.02
C LYS A 133 -11.74 -8.63 -0.80
N THR A 134 -11.66 -7.33 -0.56
CA THR A 134 -10.70 -6.44 -1.22
C THR A 134 -9.89 -5.69 -0.18
N ALA A 135 -8.58 -5.68 -0.35
CA ALA A 135 -7.68 -4.80 0.36
C ALA A 135 -7.19 -3.69 -0.57
N TYR A 136 -7.13 -2.49 -0.08
CA TYR A 136 -6.78 -1.28 -0.83
C TYR A 136 -5.45 -0.73 -0.32
N TYR A 137 -4.45 -0.63 -1.17
CA TYR A 137 -3.25 0.15 -0.85
C TYR A 137 -3.65 1.61 -0.64
N TRP A 138 -3.53 2.08 0.57
CA TRP A 138 -3.99 3.41 0.92
C TRP A 138 -2.83 4.40 0.96
N TRP A 139 -1.83 4.13 1.78
CA TRP A 139 -0.67 4.98 1.95
C TRP A 139 0.61 4.16 2.10
N GLY A 140 1.72 4.73 1.61
CA GLY A 140 3.05 4.18 1.84
C GLY A 140 4.09 5.27 1.98
N ALA A 141 5.05 5.02 2.84
CA ALA A 141 6.14 5.93 3.10
C ALA A 141 7.44 5.16 3.35
N SER A 142 8.57 5.84 3.25
CA SER A 142 9.86 5.23 3.48
C SER A 142 10.95 6.28 3.71
N LYS A 143 12.03 5.88 4.38
CA LYS A 143 13.26 6.66 4.49
C LYS A 143 13.85 6.98 3.12
N ASP A 144 14.68 8.00 3.04
CA ASP A 144 15.33 8.43 1.80
C ASP A 144 16.52 7.54 1.44
N ASP A 145 17.30 7.15 2.39
CA ASP A 145 18.53 6.36 2.27
C ASP A 145 18.32 4.85 2.07
N LYS A 146 17.06 4.43 1.89
CA LYS A 146 16.74 3.03 1.69
C LYS A 146 17.25 2.47 0.36
N GLU A 147 17.50 1.19 0.35
CA GLU A 147 17.86 0.48 -0.89
C GLU A 147 16.72 0.50 -1.93
N VAL A 148 17.12 0.50 -3.21
CA VAL A 148 16.18 0.48 -4.35
C VAL A 148 15.34 -0.80 -4.32
N GLY A 149 14.03 -0.65 -4.45
CA GLY A 149 13.10 -1.78 -4.51
C GLY A 149 12.51 -2.21 -3.15
N VAL A 150 12.96 -1.65 -2.04
CA VAL A 150 12.47 -1.95 -0.69
C VAL A 150 10.94 -1.76 -0.55
N ASN A 151 10.40 -0.68 -1.13
CA ASN A 151 8.94 -0.45 -1.11
C ASN A 151 8.18 -1.51 -1.92
N LYS A 152 8.76 -1.99 -3.02
CA LYS A 152 8.18 -3.07 -3.83
C LYS A 152 8.16 -4.37 -3.05
N TYR A 153 9.25 -4.66 -2.34
CA TYR A 153 9.35 -5.81 -1.46
C TYR A 153 8.29 -5.78 -0.36
N LEU A 154 8.22 -4.69 0.41
CA LEU A 154 7.22 -4.53 1.46
C LEU A 154 5.80 -4.74 0.92
N LEU A 155 5.43 -4.04 -0.16
CA LEU A 155 4.07 -4.14 -0.69
C LEU A 155 3.75 -5.55 -1.20
N PHE A 156 4.68 -6.24 -1.84
CA PHE A 156 4.48 -7.63 -2.26
C PHE A 156 4.24 -8.56 -1.06
N LYS A 157 5.02 -8.43 0.01
CA LYS A 157 4.82 -9.22 1.24
C LYS A 157 3.45 -8.92 1.89
N VAL A 158 3.00 -7.66 1.86
CA VAL A 158 1.66 -7.30 2.32
C VAL A 158 0.58 -7.92 1.43
N ILE A 159 0.77 -7.98 0.12
CA ILE A 159 -0.17 -8.67 -0.80
C ILE A 159 -0.26 -10.16 -0.45
N CYS A 160 0.86 -10.84 -0.24
CA CYS A 160 0.88 -12.25 0.18
C CYS A 160 0.20 -12.46 1.55
N TYR A 161 0.46 -11.57 2.51
CA TYR A 161 -0.22 -11.58 3.81
C TYR A 161 -1.75 -11.47 3.66
N VAL A 162 -2.22 -10.50 2.87
CA VAL A 162 -3.66 -10.30 2.63
C VAL A 162 -4.28 -11.51 1.94
N ARG A 163 -3.57 -12.13 1.01
CA ARG A 163 -4.01 -13.35 0.35
C ARG A 163 -4.30 -14.47 1.35
N GLU A 164 -3.39 -14.72 2.29
CA GLU A 164 -3.61 -15.72 3.33
C GLU A 164 -4.76 -15.31 4.27
N MET A 165 -4.82 -14.03 4.66
CA MET A 165 -5.88 -13.50 5.51
C MET A 165 -7.28 -13.67 4.88
N PHE A 166 -7.41 -13.54 3.55
CA PHE A 166 -8.68 -13.72 2.84
C PHE A 166 -8.97 -15.18 2.46
N GLY A 167 -8.13 -16.13 2.85
CA GLY A 167 -8.28 -17.54 2.49
C GLY A 167 -8.09 -17.78 0.99
N LYS A 168 -7.11 -17.11 0.40
CA LYS A 168 -6.71 -17.26 -1.02
C LYS A 168 -7.82 -16.90 -2.00
N CYS A 169 -8.56 -15.84 -1.73
CA CYS A 169 -9.58 -15.29 -2.62
C CYS A 169 -9.68 -13.77 -2.49
N GLY A 170 -10.35 -13.12 -3.46
CA GLY A 170 -10.53 -11.67 -3.47
C GLY A 170 -9.43 -10.93 -4.23
N TYR A 171 -9.27 -9.66 -3.94
CA TYR A 171 -8.41 -8.76 -4.69
C TYR A 171 -7.56 -7.86 -3.79
N PHE A 172 -6.38 -7.51 -4.29
CA PHE A 172 -5.61 -6.40 -3.76
C PHE A 172 -5.59 -5.26 -4.78
N GLU A 173 -6.10 -4.10 -4.38
CA GLU A 173 -6.13 -2.90 -5.20
C GLU A 173 -4.95 -2.00 -4.89
N THR A 174 -4.17 -1.63 -5.90
CA THR A 174 -2.96 -0.82 -5.70
C THR A 174 -3.25 0.68 -5.57
N GLY A 175 -4.53 1.07 -5.48
CA GLY A 175 -4.99 2.46 -5.36
C GLY A 175 -5.01 3.21 -6.69
N GLY A 176 -5.57 4.39 -6.69
CA GLY A 176 -5.83 5.18 -7.90
C GLY A 176 -4.63 5.32 -8.83
N ALA A 177 -4.83 5.04 -10.11
CA ALA A 177 -3.85 5.13 -11.17
C ALA A 177 -4.21 6.27 -12.15
N TYR A 178 -3.20 6.74 -12.88
CA TYR A 178 -3.33 7.84 -13.85
C TYR A 178 -2.70 7.43 -15.19
N PRO A 179 -3.25 6.43 -15.91
CA PRO A 179 -2.59 5.81 -17.08
C PRO A 179 -2.30 6.79 -18.21
N HIS A 180 -3.03 7.92 -18.28
CA HIS A 180 -2.81 8.97 -19.27
C HIS A 180 -1.67 9.93 -18.91
N LYS A 181 -1.17 9.90 -17.65
CA LYS A 181 -0.07 10.76 -17.20
C LYS A 181 1.28 10.07 -17.43
N ARG A 182 1.95 10.44 -18.53
CA ARG A 182 3.20 9.80 -18.98
C ARG A 182 4.48 10.46 -18.46
N VAL A 183 4.37 11.55 -17.69
CA VAL A 183 5.51 12.33 -17.20
C VAL A 183 5.34 12.72 -15.73
N GLY A 184 6.48 13.07 -15.08
CA GLY A 184 6.50 13.57 -13.71
C GLY A 184 6.12 12.53 -12.65
N LYS A 185 5.73 13.00 -11.47
CA LYS A 185 5.44 12.15 -10.30
C LYS A 185 4.31 11.13 -10.52
N TYR A 186 3.34 11.45 -11.36
CA TYR A 186 2.25 10.53 -11.67
C TYR A 186 2.70 9.33 -12.50
N LYS A 187 3.70 9.52 -13.39
CA LYS A 187 4.30 8.40 -14.12
C LYS A 187 4.95 7.42 -13.14
N GLY A 188 5.83 7.90 -12.25
CA GLY A 188 6.48 7.05 -11.25
C GLY A 188 5.49 6.31 -10.34
N LEU A 189 4.38 6.96 -9.97
CA LEU A 189 3.31 6.34 -9.20
C LEU A 189 2.60 5.23 -9.98
N ASN A 190 2.31 5.45 -11.27
CA ASN A 190 1.71 4.44 -12.14
C ASN A 190 2.66 3.24 -12.32
N ASP A 191 3.93 3.50 -12.63
CA ASP A 191 4.94 2.47 -12.80
C ASP A 191 5.08 1.61 -11.52
N PHE A 192 5.07 2.26 -10.34
CA PHE A 192 5.08 1.54 -9.06
C PHE A 192 3.85 0.66 -8.88
N LYS A 193 2.65 1.15 -9.19
CA LYS A 193 1.41 0.41 -8.97
C LYS A 193 1.22 -0.72 -9.98
N LYS A 194 1.60 -0.49 -11.23
CA LYS A 194 1.51 -1.47 -12.30
C LYS A 194 2.46 -2.65 -12.12
N CYS A 195 3.59 -2.46 -11.42
CA CYS A 195 4.66 -3.44 -11.39
C CYS A 195 4.35 -4.75 -10.64
N PHE A 196 3.17 -4.86 -10.00
CA PHE A 196 2.71 -6.06 -9.29
C PHE A 196 1.84 -7.00 -10.14
N GLY A 197 1.72 -6.72 -11.41
CA GLY A 197 0.87 -7.48 -12.34
C GLY A 197 -0.58 -6.97 -12.38
N THR A 198 -1.22 -7.18 -13.49
CA THR A 198 -2.63 -6.83 -13.76
C THR A 198 -3.33 -8.02 -14.41
#